data_5aafc8717a09e2508d18bdeb1dcbf3de
#
_entry.id   5aafc8717a09e2508d18bdeb1dcbf3de
#
_cell.length_a   1.000
_cell.length_b   1.000
_cell.length_c   1.000
_cell.angle_alpha   90.00
_cell.angle_beta   90.00
_cell.angle_gamma   90.00
#
_symmetry.space_group_name_H-M   'P 1'
#
loop_
_entity.id
_entity.type
_entity.pdbx_description
1 polymer ?
#
loop_
_entity_poly.entity_id
_entity_poly.type
_entity_poly.pdbx_seq_one_letter_code
_entity_poly.pdbx_strand_id
1 'polypeptide(L)'
;MVVSDDIHCDIRLSGRPHIVFSSISDDAAEKSFICTAPTKTFNLAGVPSATISVANTKRRDALLAVMQASFMVNANFFGRLALEVAYSTGAAWLDQLTRYIAENIELVWEFAGDHLPGTTPMRPDASFLVWLDARELDRKVGGVQQFFVDRAGVNLYDGRVYGPGGEGFIRLNVGCPRALLRQGLERMSRAVASM
;
A
#
# COMPACT_ATOMS: atom_id res chain seq x y z
N MET A 1 9.64 20.97 7.46
CA MET A 1 9.98 20.32 6.20
C MET A 1 9.27 18.99 6.16
N VAL A 2 8.62 18.64 5.04
CA VAL A 2 7.81 17.42 4.86
C VAL A 2 8.36 16.64 3.67
N VAL A 3 8.48 15.33 3.81
CA VAL A 3 8.63 14.39 2.71
C VAL A 3 7.29 13.66 2.61
N SER A 4 6.59 13.85 1.50
CA SER A 4 5.31 13.20 1.21
C SER A 4 5.57 12.01 0.29
N ASP A 5 5.32 10.81 0.80
CA ASP A 5 5.44 9.58 0.03
C ASP A 5 4.06 9.23 -0.57
N ASP A 6 3.86 9.67 -1.81
CA ASP A 6 2.59 9.54 -2.53
C ASP A 6 2.59 8.30 -3.45
N ILE A 7 3.38 7.27 -3.15
CA ILE A 7 3.56 6.08 -4.01
C ILE A 7 2.25 5.30 -4.25
N HIS A 8 1.23 5.47 -3.42
CA HIS A 8 -0.09 4.83 -3.55
C HIS A 8 -1.19 5.79 -4.06
N CYS A 9 -0.88 7.02 -4.41
CA CYS A 9 -1.84 8.08 -4.71
C CYS A 9 -2.80 7.79 -5.87
N ASP A 10 -2.41 6.95 -6.82
CA ASP A 10 -3.20 6.65 -8.01
C ASP A 10 -4.25 5.56 -7.78
N ILE A 11 -4.06 4.68 -6.81
CA ILE A 11 -4.99 3.58 -6.50
C ILE A 11 -6.05 4.10 -5.52
N ARG A 12 -7.02 4.85 -6.04
CA ARG A 12 -8.07 5.53 -5.27
C ARG A 12 -9.36 4.70 -5.31
N LEU A 13 -9.87 4.35 -4.14
CA LEU A 13 -11.01 3.45 -3.99
C LEU A 13 -12.30 4.22 -3.64
N SER A 14 -12.16 5.35 -2.92
CA SER A 14 -13.31 6.15 -2.46
C SER A 14 -13.88 7.11 -3.50
N GLY A 15 -13.30 7.20 -4.70
CA GLY A 15 -13.64 8.20 -5.71
C GLY A 15 -13.17 9.62 -5.38
N ARG A 16 -12.62 9.87 -4.20
CA ARG A 16 -12.07 11.17 -3.82
C ARG A 16 -10.71 11.41 -4.48
N PRO A 17 -10.42 12.65 -4.93
CA PRO A 17 -9.10 12.97 -5.46
C PRO A 17 -8.04 12.88 -4.36
N HIS A 18 -6.83 12.43 -4.73
CA HIS A 18 -5.67 12.57 -3.84
C HIS A 18 -5.30 14.05 -3.73
N ILE A 19 -5.07 14.51 -2.51
CA ILE A 19 -4.61 15.89 -2.24
C ILE A 19 -3.10 15.84 -2.08
N VAL A 20 -2.38 16.32 -3.08
CA VAL A 20 -0.92 16.43 -3.03
C VAL A 20 -0.54 17.45 -1.96
N PHE A 21 0.34 17.09 -1.02
CA PHE A 21 0.69 17.97 0.10
C PHE A 21 1.15 19.37 -0.33
N SER A 22 1.94 19.46 -1.41
CA SER A 22 2.42 20.74 -1.96
C SER A 22 1.33 21.62 -2.54
N SER A 23 0.12 21.11 -2.79
CA SER A 23 -1.01 21.89 -3.33
C SER A 23 -1.87 22.58 -2.27
N ILE A 24 -1.58 22.34 -0.98
CA ILE A 24 -2.39 22.86 0.13
C ILE A 24 -2.18 24.37 0.32
N SER A 25 -0.93 24.84 0.15
CA SER A 25 -0.54 26.25 0.24
C SER A 25 0.86 26.49 -0.33
N ASP A 26 1.22 27.74 -0.60
CA ASP A 26 2.57 28.13 -1.01
C ASP A 26 3.62 27.70 0.04
N ASP A 27 3.31 27.85 1.32
CA ASP A 27 4.20 27.41 2.42
C ASP A 27 4.41 25.88 2.41
N ALA A 28 3.37 25.11 2.13
CA ALA A 28 3.47 23.67 1.97
C ALA A 28 4.34 23.30 0.76
N ALA A 29 4.17 23.98 -0.38
CA ALA A 29 4.98 23.78 -1.57
C ALA A 29 6.46 24.09 -1.29
N GLU A 30 6.75 25.22 -0.65
CA GLU A 30 8.10 25.65 -0.29
C GLU A 30 8.83 24.70 0.67
N LYS A 31 8.10 23.93 1.49
CA LYS A 31 8.65 23.09 2.56
C LYS A 31 8.54 21.58 2.28
N SER A 32 8.16 21.16 1.08
CA SER A 32 7.92 19.75 0.79
C SER A 32 8.79 19.16 -0.31
N PHE A 33 8.95 17.85 -0.23
CA PHE A 33 9.43 16.93 -1.25
C PHE A 33 8.32 15.93 -1.51
N ILE A 34 7.81 15.86 -2.74
CA ILE A 34 6.73 14.94 -3.12
C ILE A 34 7.35 13.77 -3.90
N CYS A 35 7.22 12.57 -3.37
CA CYS A 35 7.78 11.34 -3.93
C CYS A 35 6.67 10.51 -4.58
N THR A 36 6.76 10.28 -5.89
CA THR A 36 5.82 9.46 -6.65
C THR A 36 6.54 8.37 -7.43
N ALA A 37 5.88 7.26 -7.72
CA ALA A 37 6.45 6.19 -8.52
C ALA A 37 5.35 5.34 -9.19
N PRO A 38 5.59 4.81 -10.40
CA PRO A 38 4.66 3.90 -11.08
C PRO A 38 4.67 2.49 -10.48
N THR A 39 5.62 2.20 -9.58
CA THR A 39 5.93 0.84 -9.13
C THR A 39 4.79 0.14 -8.40
N LYS A 40 3.97 0.88 -7.64
CA LYS A 40 2.77 0.34 -6.99
C LYS A 40 1.54 0.43 -7.88
N THR A 41 1.37 1.57 -8.53
CA THR A 41 0.24 1.86 -9.42
C THR A 41 0.15 0.84 -10.58
N PHE A 42 1.27 0.53 -11.22
CA PHE A 42 1.33 -0.30 -12.42
C PHE A 42 2.05 -1.65 -12.21
N ASN A 43 2.24 -2.06 -10.96
CA ASN A 43 2.90 -3.32 -10.61
C ASN A 43 4.32 -3.47 -11.21
N LEU A 44 5.11 -2.40 -11.17
CA LEU A 44 6.44 -2.30 -11.76
C LEU A 44 7.58 -2.35 -10.72
N ALA A 45 7.37 -3.03 -9.58
CA ALA A 45 8.35 -3.06 -8.48
C ALA A 45 9.71 -3.65 -8.90
N GLY A 46 9.74 -4.54 -9.91
CA GLY A 46 10.97 -5.11 -10.46
C GLY A 46 11.74 -4.17 -11.39
N VAL A 47 11.16 -3.03 -11.76
CA VAL A 47 11.76 -2.02 -12.64
C VAL A 47 11.71 -0.66 -11.93
N PRO A 48 12.58 -0.45 -10.91
CA PRO A 48 12.47 0.69 -10.01
C PRO A 48 12.70 2.02 -10.74
N SER A 49 11.76 2.94 -10.54
CA SER A 49 11.84 4.33 -10.98
C SER A 49 10.95 5.16 -10.06
N ALA A 50 11.38 6.37 -9.74
CA ALA A 50 10.63 7.32 -8.93
C ALA A 50 10.90 8.75 -9.38
N THR A 51 9.99 9.65 -9.01
CA THR A 51 10.10 11.10 -9.24
C THR A 51 10.02 11.81 -7.89
N ILE A 52 10.90 12.78 -7.68
CA ILE A 52 10.84 13.68 -6.53
C ILE A 52 10.58 15.09 -7.05
N SER A 53 9.40 15.62 -6.74
CA SER A 53 9.00 16.99 -7.10
C SER A 53 9.31 17.94 -5.94
N VAL A 54 10.04 19.03 -6.23
CA VAL A 54 10.47 20.03 -5.25
C VAL A 54 10.28 21.42 -5.84
N ALA A 55 9.36 22.21 -5.30
CA ALA A 55 9.05 23.56 -5.78
C ALA A 55 10.20 24.55 -5.46
N ASN A 56 10.72 24.52 -4.23
CA ASN A 56 11.81 25.37 -3.79
C ASN A 56 13.13 25.04 -4.50
N THR A 57 13.65 25.97 -5.31
CA THR A 57 14.86 25.78 -6.11
C THR A 57 16.09 25.47 -5.25
N LYS A 58 16.31 26.18 -4.13
CA LYS A 58 17.47 25.94 -3.27
C LYS A 58 17.48 24.53 -2.69
N ARG A 59 16.30 24.03 -2.29
CA ARG A 59 16.14 22.67 -1.75
C ARG A 59 16.33 21.62 -2.84
N ARG A 60 15.80 21.88 -4.02
CA ARG A 60 15.98 21.01 -5.18
C ARG A 60 17.45 20.88 -5.56
N ASP A 61 18.19 22.01 -5.62
CA ASP A 61 19.61 22.02 -5.95
C ASP A 61 20.44 21.30 -4.88
N ALA A 62 20.12 21.50 -3.60
CA ALA A 62 20.75 20.77 -2.51
C ALA A 62 20.52 19.25 -2.59
N LEU A 63 19.27 18.83 -2.87
CA LEU A 63 18.96 17.42 -3.09
C LEU A 63 19.73 16.85 -4.28
N LEU A 64 19.75 17.54 -5.41
CA LEU A 64 20.49 17.13 -6.61
C LEU A 64 21.98 16.98 -6.35
N ALA A 65 22.58 17.89 -5.58
CA ALA A 65 24.00 17.79 -5.21
C ALA A 65 24.30 16.51 -4.40
N VAL A 66 23.43 16.17 -3.43
CA VAL A 66 23.57 14.92 -2.66
C VAL A 66 23.37 13.69 -3.54
N MET A 67 22.35 13.70 -4.40
CA MET A 67 22.08 12.59 -5.31
C MET A 67 23.24 12.38 -6.30
N GLN A 68 23.83 13.46 -6.81
CA GLN A 68 25.02 13.40 -7.69
C GLN A 68 26.23 12.80 -6.96
N ALA A 69 26.51 13.27 -5.76
CA ALA A 69 27.61 12.75 -4.93
C ALA A 69 27.44 11.25 -4.58
N SER A 70 26.18 10.79 -4.52
CA SER A 70 25.84 9.39 -4.23
C SER A 70 25.61 8.54 -5.49
N PHE A 71 25.85 9.05 -6.69
CA PHE A 71 25.57 8.39 -7.97
C PHE A 71 24.11 7.94 -8.15
N MET A 72 23.15 8.60 -7.49
CA MET A 72 21.73 8.27 -7.50
C MET A 72 20.89 9.06 -8.52
N VAL A 73 21.52 9.89 -9.34
CA VAL A 73 20.82 10.77 -10.32
C VAL A 73 20.36 10.01 -11.56
N ASN A 74 21.01 8.90 -11.88
CA ASN A 74 20.72 8.15 -13.08
C ASN A 74 19.72 7.04 -12.78
N ALA A 75 18.46 7.27 -13.14
CA ALA A 75 17.47 6.21 -13.12
C ALA A 75 17.83 5.09 -14.12
N ASN A 76 17.45 3.87 -13.80
CA ASN A 76 17.55 2.74 -14.71
C ASN A 76 16.83 3.06 -16.03
N PHE A 77 17.45 2.75 -17.18
CA PHE A 77 16.88 3.03 -18.50
C PHE A 77 15.48 2.43 -18.67
N PHE A 78 15.31 1.15 -18.32
CA PHE A 78 14.00 0.49 -18.42
C PHE A 78 12.99 1.07 -17.43
N GLY A 79 13.44 1.53 -16.26
CA GLY A 79 12.60 2.21 -15.28
C GLY A 79 12.03 3.52 -15.80
N ARG A 80 12.85 4.30 -16.49
CA ARG A 80 12.41 5.56 -17.14
C ARG A 80 11.40 5.30 -18.25
N LEU A 81 11.70 4.34 -19.13
CA LEU A 81 10.78 3.95 -20.21
C LEU A 81 9.46 3.42 -19.65
N ALA A 82 9.53 2.54 -18.64
CA ALA A 82 8.33 1.99 -17.99
C ALA A 82 7.48 3.08 -17.34
N LEU A 83 8.09 4.08 -16.68
CA LEU A 83 7.39 5.22 -16.10
C LEU A 83 6.65 6.01 -17.17
N GLU A 84 7.35 6.37 -18.27
CA GLU A 84 6.76 7.14 -19.37
C GLU A 84 5.58 6.39 -20.02
N VAL A 85 5.76 5.13 -20.38
CA VAL A 85 4.72 4.29 -20.99
C VAL A 85 3.54 4.09 -20.04
N ALA A 86 3.81 3.78 -18.76
CA ALA A 86 2.77 3.52 -17.78
C ALA A 86 1.84 4.74 -17.59
N TYR A 87 2.40 5.92 -17.40
CA TYR A 87 1.59 7.12 -17.20
C TYR A 87 0.99 7.68 -18.51
N SER A 88 1.60 7.44 -19.68
CA SER A 88 1.04 7.94 -20.94
C SER A 88 -0.07 7.03 -21.52
N THR A 89 -0.03 5.72 -21.24
CA THR A 89 -0.95 4.75 -21.88
C THR A 89 -1.72 3.87 -20.90
N GLY A 90 -1.36 3.86 -19.62
CA GLY A 90 -1.86 2.90 -18.62
C GLY A 90 -3.19 3.22 -17.98
N ALA A 91 -3.87 4.34 -18.30
CA ALA A 91 -5.08 4.79 -17.61
C ALA A 91 -6.20 3.74 -17.58
N ALA A 92 -6.53 3.15 -18.74
CA ALA A 92 -7.58 2.13 -18.83
C ALA A 92 -7.26 0.84 -18.04
N TRP A 93 -5.98 0.48 -17.95
CA TRP A 93 -5.52 -0.64 -17.14
C TRP A 93 -5.67 -0.31 -15.64
N LEU A 94 -5.28 0.90 -15.23
CA LEU A 94 -5.41 1.36 -13.84
C LEU A 94 -6.87 1.38 -13.38
N ASP A 95 -7.79 1.85 -14.22
CA ASP A 95 -9.23 1.85 -13.92
C ASP A 95 -9.77 0.42 -13.70
N GLN A 96 -9.31 -0.55 -14.49
CA GLN A 96 -9.68 -1.95 -14.32
C GLN A 96 -9.07 -2.54 -13.04
N LEU A 97 -7.80 -2.26 -12.77
CA LEU A 97 -7.11 -2.69 -11.56
C LEU A 97 -7.80 -2.16 -10.30
N THR A 98 -8.13 -0.87 -10.29
CA THR A 98 -8.76 -0.22 -9.13
C THR A 98 -10.12 -0.84 -8.82
N ARG A 99 -10.94 -1.12 -9.85
CA ARG A 99 -12.20 -1.86 -9.67
C ARG A 99 -11.98 -3.27 -9.13
N TYR A 100 -11.00 -3.99 -9.67
CA TYR A 100 -10.67 -5.34 -9.21
C TYR A 100 -10.21 -5.37 -7.75
N ILE A 101 -9.41 -4.40 -7.33
CA ILE A 101 -8.98 -4.23 -5.94
C ILE A 101 -10.16 -3.90 -5.03
N ALA A 102 -11.05 -2.99 -5.46
CA ALA A 102 -12.25 -2.66 -4.70
C ALA A 102 -13.12 -3.90 -4.45
N GLU A 103 -13.35 -4.73 -5.47
CA GLU A 103 -14.09 -5.98 -5.33
C GLU A 103 -13.38 -7.01 -4.42
N ASN A 104 -12.05 -7.06 -4.42
CA ASN A 104 -11.29 -7.89 -3.50
C ASN A 104 -11.43 -7.40 -2.04
N ILE A 105 -11.51 -6.09 -1.82
CA ILE A 105 -11.75 -5.50 -0.49
C ILE A 105 -13.14 -5.85 0.00
N GLU A 106 -14.17 -5.77 -0.85
CA GLU A 106 -15.53 -6.19 -0.48
C GLU A 106 -15.55 -7.68 -0.09
N LEU A 107 -14.88 -8.53 -0.87
CA LEU A 107 -14.74 -9.95 -0.53
C LEU A 107 -14.15 -10.16 0.87
N VAL A 108 -13.08 -9.41 1.21
CA VAL A 108 -12.48 -9.51 2.56
C VAL A 108 -13.45 -9.04 3.62
N TRP A 109 -14.19 -7.96 3.37
CA TRP A 109 -15.15 -7.39 4.30
C TRP A 109 -16.29 -8.36 4.63
N GLU A 110 -16.93 -8.89 3.59
CA GLU A 110 -18.02 -9.86 3.71
C GLU A 110 -17.52 -11.14 4.38
N PHE A 111 -16.41 -11.70 3.89
CA PHE A 111 -15.86 -12.94 4.40
C PHE A 111 -15.44 -12.84 5.88
N ALA A 112 -14.82 -11.74 6.27
CA ALA A 112 -14.37 -11.56 7.65
C ALA A 112 -15.55 -11.45 8.62
N GLY A 113 -16.62 -10.76 8.23
CA GLY A 113 -17.84 -10.66 9.03
C GLY A 113 -18.47 -12.01 9.34
N ASP A 114 -18.49 -12.91 8.36
CA ASP A 114 -19.16 -14.20 8.46
C ASP A 114 -18.25 -15.33 9.01
N HIS A 115 -16.93 -15.25 8.75
CA HIS A 115 -16.05 -16.43 8.89
C HIS A 115 -14.76 -16.18 9.68
N LEU A 116 -14.49 -14.94 10.13
CA LEU A 116 -13.28 -14.61 10.90
C LEU A 116 -13.65 -13.90 12.21
N PRO A 117 -14.32 -14.58 13.16
CA PRO A 117 -14.71 -13.98 14.43
C PRO A 117 -13.49 -13.43 15.18
N GLY A 118 -13.65 -12.23 15.75
CA GLY A 118 -12.59 -11.52 16.46
C GLY A 118 -11.66 -10.72 15.55
N THR A 119 -12.03 -10.58 14.26
CA THR A 119 -11.37 -9.68 13.33
C THR A 119 -12.34 -8.69 12.70
N THR A 120 -11.89 -7.45 12.48
CA THR A 120 -12.68 -6.41 11.82
C THR A 120 -11.82 -5.73 10.75
N PRO A 121 -12.12 -5.91 9.46
CA PRO A 121 -11.38 -5.20 8.41
C PRO A 121 -11.74 -3.73 8.39
N MET A 122 -10.75 -2.88 8.14
CA MET A 122 -10.93 -1.45 7.91
C MET A 122 -10.97 -1.18 6.41
N ARG A 123 -11.98 -0.44 5.94
CA ARG A 123 -12.10 -0.07 4.52
C ARG A 123 -11.06 0.99 4.18
N PRO A 124 -10.12 0.73 3.27
CA PRO A 124 -9.17 1.74 2.84
C PRO A 124 -9.81 2.71 1.83
N ASP A 125 -9.45 3.98 1.90
CA ASP A 125 -9.79 4.97 0.87
C ASP A 125 -8.93 4.84 -0.39
N ALA A 126 -7.75 4.21 -0.26
CA ALA A 126 -6.78 4.03 -1.32
C ALA A 126 -5.92 2.78 -1.09
N SER A 127 -5.14 2.38 -2.10
CA SER A 127 -4.22 1.26 -2.04
C SER A 127 -4.91 -0.11 -2.10
N PHE A 128 -4.09 -1.15 -2.06
CA PHE A 128 -4.49 -2.57 -2.05
C PHE A 128 -4.16 -3.25 -0.71
N LEU A 129 -4.09 -2.45 0.37
CA LEU A 129 -3.71 -2.91 1.69
C LEU A 129 -4.90 -2.74 2.64
N VAL A 130 -5.39 -3.86 3.17
CA VAL A 130 -6.46 -3.87 4.16
C VAL A 130 -5.86 -4.05 5.55
N TRP A 131 -6.20 -3.17 6.45
CA TRP A 131 -5.84 -3.24 7.86
C TRP A 131 -6.94 -3.98 8.60
N LEU A 132 -6.58 -5.03 9.33
CA LEU A 132 -7.51 -5.85 10.10
C LEU A 132 -7.27 -5.61 11.60
N ASP A 133 -8.27 -5.11 12.28
CA ASP A 133 -8.29 -5.14 13.75
C ASP A 133 -8.57 -6.58 14.20
N ALA A 134 -7.56 -7.23 14.71
CA ALA A 134 -7.64 -8.61 15.18
C ALA A 134 -7.34 -8.72 16.69
N ARG A 135 -7.42 -7.60 17.44
CA ARG A 135 -7.08 -7.54 18.87
C ARG A 135 -7.89 -8.51 19.72
N GLU A 136 -9.12 -8.81 19.35
CA GLU A 136 -9.93 -9.81 20.06
C GLU A 136 -9.39 -11.22 19.84
N LEU A 137 -9.05 -11.57 18.61
CA LEU A 137 -8.43 -12.85 18.27
C LEU A 137 -7.03 -12.96 18.87
N ASP A 138 -6.23 -11.88 18.81
CA ASP A 138 -4.88 -11.84 19.34
C ASP A 138 -4.81 -12.17 20.84
N ARG A 139 -5.76 -11.65 21.64
CA ARG A 139 -5.87 -12.00 23.07
C ARG A 139 -6.12 -13.49 23.33
N LYS A 140 -6.75 -14.19 22.39
CA LYS A 140 -7.05 -15.62 22.51
C LYS A 140 -5.87 -16.50 22.12
N VAL A 141 -5.09 -16.04 21.10
CA VAL A 141 -4.04 -16.87 20.48
C VAL A 141 -2.62 -16.46 20.86
N GLY A 142 -2.43 -15.25 21.43
CA GLY A 142 -1.12 -14.79 21.90
C GLY A 142 -0.14 -14.46 20.77
N GLY A 143 -0.63 -13.84 19.68
CA GLY A 143 0.17 -13.48 18.51
C GLY A 143 -0.52 -13.86 17.21
N VAL A 144 -1.51 -13.05 16.79
CA VAL A 144 -2.40 -13.35 15.66
C VAL A 144 -1.67 -13.55 14.33
N GLN A 145 -0.60 -12.81 14.08
CA GLN A 145 0.19 -12.96 12.85
C GLN A 145 0.85 -14.34 12.81
N GLN A 146 1.55 -14.73 13.88
CA GLN A 146 2.22 -16.03 13.97
C GLN A 146 1.21 -17.18 13.97
N PHE A 147 0.06 -17.00 14.62
CA PHE A 147 -1.04 -17.97 14.57
C PHE A 147 -1.47 -18.28 13.14
N PHE A 148 -1.67 -17.26 12.28
CA PHE A 148 -2.04 -17.50 10.89
C PHE A 148 -0.92 -18.10 10.06
N VAL A 149 0.34 -17.79 10.35
CA VAL A 149 1.48 -18.47 9.71
C VAL A 149 1.47 -19.97 10.04
N ASP A 150 1.37 -20.32 11.31
CA ASP A 150 1.50 -21.70 11.77
C ASP A 150 0.29 -22.57 11.45
N ARG A 151 -0.93 -22.01 11.59
CA ARG A 151 -2.18 -22.76 11.47
C ARG A 151 -2.84 -22.65 10.09
N ALA A 152 -2.65 -21.53 9.40
CA ALA A 152 -3.25 -21.30 8.09
C ALA A 152 -2.23 -21.36 6.94
N GLY A 153 -0.93 -21.25 7.22
CA GLY A 153 0.11 -21.05 6.21
C GLY A 153 -0.10 -19.73 5.43
N VAL A 154 -0.63 -18.71 6.11
CA VAL A 154 -0.88 -17.38 5.54
C VAL A 154 0.00 -16.37 6.27
N ASN A 155 0.96 -15.80 5.54
CA ASN A 155 1.87 -14.80 6.09
C ASN A 155 1.31 -13.39 5.85
N LEU A 156 0.86 -12.76 6.93
CA LEU A 156 0.37 -11.37 6.98
C LEU A 156 1.44 -10.48 7.61
N TYR A 157 1.37 -9.17 7.37
CA TYR A 157 2.24 -8.25 8.09
C TYR A 157 1.70 -7.97 9.49
N ASP A 158 2.56 -8.12 10.48
CA ASP A 158 2.26 -7.78 11.87
C ASP A 158 2.16 -6.25 12.04
N GLY A 159 1.12 -5.79 12.70
CA GLY A 159 0.90 -4.37 12.93
C GLY A 159 1.99 -3.71 13.77
N ARG A 160 2.65 -4.47 14.66
CA ARG A 160 3.75 -3.98 15.51
C ARG A 160 4.94 -3.41 14.73
N VAL A 161 5.17 -3.85 13.48
CA VAL A 161 6.25 -3.31 12.65
C VAL A 161 6.01 -1.88 12.19
N TYR A 162 4.78 -1.38 12.37
CA TYR A 162 4.39 0.00 12.00
C TYR A 162 4.42 0.97 13.17
N GLY A 163 4.78 0.51 14.36
CA GLY A 163 4.97 1.33 15.55
C GLY A 163 3.95 1.10 16.66
N PRO A 164 3.99 1.94 17.69
CA PRO A 164 3.09 1.85 18.85
C PRO A 164 1.61 1.92 18.44
N GLY A 165 0.78 1.05 19.02
CA GLY A 165 -0.63 0.94 18.70
C GLY A 165 -0.95 -0.04 17.58
N GLY A 166 0.08 -0.70 17.00
CA GLY A 166 -0.10 -1.76 16.01
C GLY A 166 -0.33 -3.16 16.59
N GLU A 167 -0.30 -3.30 17.91
CA GLU A 167 -0.48 -4.59 18.61
C GLU A 167 -1.88 -5.17 18.33
N GLY A 168 -1.92 -6.44 17.92
CA GLY A 168 -3.17 -7.12 17.58
C GLY A 168 -3.78 -6.71 16.24
N PHE A 169 -3.10 -5.86 15.49
CA PHE A 169 -3.47 -5.57 14.10
C PHE A 169 -2.61 -6.38 13.12
N ILE A 170 -3.20 -6.69 11.97
CA ILE A 170 -2.50 -7.35 10.85
C ILE A 170 -2.85 -6.68 9.53
N ARG A 171 -1.90 -6.65 8.60
CA ARG A 171 -2.09 -6.06 7.28
C ARG A 171 -2.18 -7.14 6.21
N LEU A 172 -3.30 -7.17 5.50
CA LEU A 172 -3.57 -8.06 4.38
C LEU A 172 -3.35 -7.32 3.05
N ASN A 173 -2.58 -7.91 2.13
CA ASN A 173 -2.44 -7.43 0.76
C ASN A 173 -3.50 -8.12 -0.12
N VAL A 174 -4.39 -7.33 -0.73
CA VAL A 174 -5.46 -7.80 -1.62
C VAL A 174 -5.15 -7.57 -3.10
N GLY A 175 -3.97 -7.03 -3.41
CA GLY A 175 -3.46 -6.85 -4.78
C GLY A 175 -2.96 -8.17 -5.39
N CYS A 176 -3.79 -9.20 -5.36
CA CYS A 176 -3.50 -10.54 -5.88
C CYS A 176 -4.72 -11.12 -6.59
N PRO A 177 -4.56 -12.24 -7.35
CA PRO A 177 -5.70 -12.94 -7.95
C PRO A 177 -6.75 -13.33 -6.92
N ARG A 178 -8.03 -13.08 -7.23
CA ARG A 178 -9.17 -13.33 -6.30
C ARG A 178 -9.23 -14.76 -5.81
N ALA A 179 -8.88 -15.72 -6.65
CA ALA A 179 -8.84 -17.12 -6.25
C ALA A 179 -7.81 -17.38 -5.14
N LEU A 180 -6.64 -16.74 -5.23
CA LEU A 180 -5.60 -16.83 -4.21
C LEU A 180 -6.03 -16.15 -2.91
N LEU A 181 -6.66 -14.96 -3.00
CA LEU A 181 -7.21 -14.24 -1.86
C LEU A 181 -8.26 -15.10 -1.13
N ARG A 182 -9.23 -15.66 -1.87
CA ARG A 182 -10.26 -16.54 -1.31
C ARG A 182 -9.66 -17.76 -0.63
N GLN A 183 -8.71 -18.42 -1.26
CA GLN A 183 -8.00 -19.57 -0.66
C GLN A 183 -7.31 -19.18 0.66
N GLY A 184 -6.66 -18.01 0.71
CA GLY A 184 -6.04 -17.48 1.93
C GLY A 184 -7.07 -17.27 3.04
N LEU A 185 -8.18 -16.60 2.75
CA LEU A 185 -9.27 -16.34 3.69
C LEU A 185 -9.89 -17.62 4.21
N GLU A 186 -10.16 -18.61 3.35
CA GLU A 186 -10.67 -19.91 3.75
C GLU A 186 -9.73 -20.69 4.67
N ARG A 187 -8.42 -20.60 4.45
CA ARG A 187 -7.41 -21.20 5.32
C ARG A 187 -7.39 -20.52 6.69
N MET A 188 -7.49 -19.19 6.72
CA MET A 188 -7.59 -18.41 7.96
C MET A 188 -8.86 -18.80 8.74
N SER A 189 -10.01 -18.91 8.07
CA SER A 189 -11.27 -19.33 8.68
C SER A 189 -11.18 -20.72 9.30
N ARG A 190 -10.63 -21.70 8.58
CA ARG A 190 -10.42 -23.05 9.14
C ARG A 190 -9.52 -23.05 10.38
N ALA A 191 -8.47 -22.23 10.38
CA ALA A 191 -7.57 -22.11 11.53
C ALA A 191 -8.31 -21.55 12.75
N VAL A 192 -9.15 -20.53 12.58
CA VAL A 192 -9.96 -19.94 13.67
C VAL A 192 -11.02 -20.93 14.16
N ALA A 193 -11.67 -21.65 13.25
CA ALA A 193 -12.69 -22.64 13.62
C ALA A 193 -12.14 -23.87 14.37
N SER A 194 -10.82 -24.10 14.29
CA SER A 194 -10.13 -25.22 14.96
C SER A 194 -9.56 -24.86 16.34
N MET A 195 -9.83 -23.66 16.85
CA MET A 195 -9.44 -23.23 18.20
C MET A 195 -10.36 -23.84 19.25
#